data_9549e83b34ca6a0ec89f72447fb44fcc
#
_entry.id   9549e83b34ca6a0ec89f72447fb44fcc
#
_cell.length_a   1.000
_cell.length_b   1.000
_cell.length_c   1.000
_cell.angle_alpha   90.00
_cell.angle_beta   90.00
_cell.angle_gamma   90.00
#
_symmetry.space_group_name_H-M   'P 1'
#
loop_
_entity.id
_entity.type
_entity.pdbx_description
1 polymer ?
#
loop_
_entity_poly.entity_id
_entity_poly.type
_entity_poly.pdbx_seq_one_letter_code
_entity_poly.pdbx_strand_id
1 'polypeptide(L)' 'VEVNIYSAILRLIKTRQEDVKSVIIDGNVEDWANYQFLVGQLTSLRKLDADVRDLLRKWEVDDDVNDGPDSA' A
#
# COMPACT_ATOMS: atom_id res chain seq x y z
N VAL A 1 12.35 5.86 -19.80
CA VAL A 1 11.30 5.61 -19.28
C VAL A 1 11.14 6.19 -18.03
N GLU A 2 10.14 6.59 -17.75
CA GLU A 2 10.01 7.17 -16.66
C GLU A 2 9.67 6.34 -15.63
N VAL A 3 10.14 6.61 -14.51
CA VAL A 3 9.74 5.88 -13.40
C VAL A 3 8.42 6.35 -13.03
N ASN A 4 7.51 5.47 -13.03
CA ASN A 4 6.19 5.79 -12.61
C ASN A 4 6.21 5.95 -11.11
N ILE A 5 5.84 7.13 -10.62
CA ILE A 5 5.87 7.41 -9.20
C ILE A 5 4.96 6.47 -8.44
N TYR A 6 3.85 6.07 -9.03
CA TYR A 6 2.93 5.17 -8.35
C TYR A 6 3.53 3.78 -8.19
N SER A 7 4.30 3.34 -9.19
CA SER A 7 5.00 2.06 -9.07
C SER A 7 6.03 2.13 -7.96
N ALA A 8 6.71 3.25 -7.85
CA ALA A 8 7.69 3.41 -6.80
C ALA A 8 7.05 3.38 -5.43
N ILE A 9 5.90 4.03 -5.30
CA ILE A 9 5.17 4.05 -4.04
C ILE A 9 4.71 2.65 -3.69
N LEU A 10 4.17 1.91 -4.65
CA LEU A 10 3.71 0.56 -4.38
C LEU A 10 4.86 -0.35 -3.98
N ARG A 11 6.01 -0.17 -4.60
CA ARG A 11 7.17 -0.95 -4.24
C ARG A 11 7.63 -0.64 -2.82
N LEU A 12 7.57 0.64 -2.44
CA LEU A 12 7.93 1.02 -1.09
C LEU A 12 6.98 0.38 -0.07
N ILE A 13 5.69 0.41 -0.37
CA ILE A 13 4.70 -0.19 0.51
C ILE A 13 4.97 -1.68 0.67
N LYS A 14 5.29 -2.34 -0.43
CA LYS A 14 5.57 -3.76 -0.38
C LYS A 14 6.80 -4.05 0.46
N THR A 15 7.82 -3.23 0.33
CA THR A 15 9.01 -3.39 1.13
C THR A 15 8.69 -3.25 2.61
N ARG A 16 7.85 -2.30 2.97
CA ARG A 16 7.45 -2.14 4.36
C ARG A 16 6.68 -3.35 4.85
N GLN A 17 5.82 -3.91 4.01
CA GLN A 17 5.09 -5.10 4.39
C GLN A 17 6.04 -6.26 4.65
N GLU A 18 7.05 -6.41 3.80
CA GLU A 18 8.00 -7.49 3.96
C GLU A 18 8.82 -7.31 5.24
N ASP A 19 9.16 -6.07 5.56
CA ASP A 19 9.89 -5.79 6.79
C ASP A 19 9.07 -6.20 8.01
N VAL A 20 7.80 -5.86 8.03
CA VAL A 20 6.94 -6.22 9.17
C VAL A 20 6.77 -7.72 9.26
N LYS A 21 6.55 -8.37 8.11
CA LYS A 21 6.41 -9.81 8.11
C LYS A 21 7.67 -10.49 8.61
N SER A 22 8.81 -9.95 8.23
CA SER A 22 10.09 -10.53 8.64
C SER A 22 10.25 -10.50 10.15
N VAL A 23 9.86 -9.42 10.79
CA VAL A 23 9.93 -9.31 12.23
C VAL A 23 9.07 -10.38 12.88
N ILE A 24 7.86 -10.58 12.35
CA ILE A 24 6.94 -11.56 12.91
C ILE A 24 7.47 -12.97 12.72
N ILE A 25 7.96 -13.26 11.52
CA ILE A 25 8.41 -14.60 11.20
C ILE A 25 9.68 -14.97 11.97
N ASP A 26 10.56 -14.00 12.16
CA ASP A 26 11.82 -14.26 12.84
C ASP A 26 11.64 -14.46 14.34
N GLY A 27 10.44 -14.27 14.83
CA GLY A 27 10.21 -14.52 16.24
C GLY A 27 10.69 -13.42 17.14
N ASN A 28 10.88 -12.23 16.60
CA ASN A 28 11.33 -11.11 17.42
C ASN A 28 10.18 -10.43 18.12
N VAL A 29 9.02 -11.06 18.08
CA VAL A 29 7.85 -10.51 18.73
C VAL A 29 7.91 -10.88 20.19
N GLU A 30 7.84 -9.89 21.05
CA GLU A 30 8.07 -10.12 22.46
C GLU A 30 6.83 -10.51 23.23
N ASP A 31 5.70 -9.97 22.86
CA ASP A 31 4.49 -10.31 23.59
C ASP A 31 3.29 -10.10 22.68
N TRP A 32 2.12 -10.37 23.22
CA TRP A 32 0.88 -10.32 22.47
C TRP A 32 0.58 -8.91 21.97
N ALA A 33 0.83 -7.91 22.80
CA ALA A 33 0.57 -6.53 22.41
C ALA A 33 1.46 -6.12 21.25
N ASN A 34 2.72 -6.53 21.28
CA ASN A 34 3.64 -6.23 20.21
C ASN A 34 3.21 -6.94 18.93
N TYR A 35 2.77 -8.18 19.06
CA TYR A 35 2.29 -8.93 17.92
C TYR A 35 1.09 -8.21 17.28
N GLN A 36 0.14 -7.80 18.09
CA GLN A 36 -1.02 -7.11 17.58
C GLN A 36 -0.67 -5.79 16.91
N PHE A 37 0.31 -5.10 17.46
CA PHE A 37 0.78 -3.86 16.87
C PHE A 37 1.35 -4.12 15.46
N LEU A 38 2.15 -5.17 15.33
CA LEU A 38 2.76 -5.50 14.04
C LEU A 38 1.70 -5.95 13.03
N VAL A 39 0.74 -6.73 13.48
CA VAL A 39 -0.35 -7.14 12.59
C VAL A 39 -1.15 -5.93 12.15
N GLY A 40 -1.35 -5.00 13.05
CA GLY A 40 -2.05 -3.76 12.71
C GLY A 40 -1.29 -2.96 11.66
N GLN A 41 0.03 -2.89 11.80
CA GLN A 41 0.86 -2.22 10.81
C GLN A 41 0.74 -2.89 9.46
N LEU A 42 0.80 -4.20 9.43
CA LEU A 42 0.70 -4.94 8.19
C LEU A 42 -0.66 -4.73 7.54
N THR A 43 -1.70 -4.75 8.34
CA THR A 43 -3.05 -4.52 7.84
C THR A 43 -3.17 -3.12 7.24
N SER A 44 -2.61 -2.13 7.92
CA SER A 44 -2.65 -0.76 7.42
C SER A 44 -1.90 -0.63 6.10
N LEU A 45 -0.77 -1.31 5.99
CA LEU A 45 0.01 -1.25 4.76
C LEU A 45 -0.71 -1.92 3.61
N ARG A 46 -1.42 -3.01 3.88
CA ARG A 46 -2.21 -3.67 2.85
C ARG A 46 -3.34 -2.77 2.39
N LYS A 47 -3.95 -2.08 3.32
CA LYS A 47 -5.04 -1.19 2.99
C LYS A 47 -4.52 -0.02 2.16
N LEU A 48 -3.37 0.50 2.54
CA LEU A 48 -2.75 1.59 1.80
C LEU A 48 -2.41 1.15 0.39
N ASP A 49 -1.90 -0.06 0.24
CA ASP A 49 -1.58 -0.60 -1.07
C ASP A 49 -2.83 -0.63 -1.95
N ALA A 50 -3.93 -1.11 -1.41
CA ALA A 50 -5.18 -1.18 -2.14
C ALA A 50 -5.68 0.21 -2.50
N ASP A 51 -5.54 1.15 -1.57
CA ASP A 51 -6.00 2.51 -1.80
C ASP A 51 -5.19 3.18 -2.91
N VAL A 52 -3.88 2.95 -2.93
CA VAL A 52 -3.04 3.54 -3.96
C VAL A 52 -3.38 2.96 -5.32
N ARG A 53 -3.63 1.65 -5.39
CA ARG A 53 -4.00 1.02 -6.65
C ARG A 53 -5.34 1.54 -7.15
N ASP A 54 -6.25 1.77 -6.22
CA ASP A 54 -7.55 2.30 -6.55
C ASP A 54 -7.43 3.70 -7.09
N LEU A 55 -6.61 4.51 -6.47
CA LEU A 55 -6.38 5.86 -6.88
C LEU A 55 -5.77 5.90 -8.28
N LEU A 56 -4.80 5.03 -8.52
CA LEU A 56 -4.16 4.95 -9.81
C LEU A 56 -5.16 4.58 -10.90
N ARG A 57 -6.04 3.65 -10.61
CA ARG A 57 -7.04 3.24 -11.56
C ARG A 57 -7.98 4.39 -11.89
N LYS A 58 -8.36 5.16 -10.88
CA LYS A 58 -9.21 6.30 -11.11
C LYS A 58 -8.54 7.34 -11.96
N TRP A 59 -7.26 7.55 -11.72
CA TRP A 59 -6.52 8.52 -12.50
C TRP A 59 -6.43 8.12 -13.95
N GLU A 60 -6.24 6.86 -14.22
CA GLU A 60 -6.17 6.36 -15.58
C GLU A 60 -7.48 6.54 -16.31
N VAL A 61 -8.55 6.27 -15.62
CA VAL A 61 -9.87 6.42 -16.20
C VAL A 61 -10.14 7.89 -16.48
N ASP A 62 -9.80 8.75 -15.55
CA ASP A 62 -10.03 10.17 -15.74
C ASP A 62 -9.25 10.71 -16.90
N ASP A 63 -8.02 10.22 -17.08
CA ASP A 63 -7.24 10.62 -18.19
C ASP A 63 -7.89 10.27 -19.49
N ASP A 64 -8.44 9.09 -19.58
CA ASP A 64 -9.06 8.66 -20.77
C ASP A 64 -10.35 9.34 -21.02
N VAL A 65 -11.19 9.40 -20.07
CA VAL A 65 -12.48 9.87 -20.25
C VAL A 65 -12.57 11.31 -20.09
N ASN A 66 -11.99 11.74 -19.19
CA ASN A 66 -11.91 13.04 -18.96
C ASN A 66 -13.11 13.72 -18.92
N ASP A 67 -13.87 13.67 -18.73
CA ASP A 67 -14.89 14.25 -18.69
C ASP A 67 -15.32 14.54 -17.70
N GLY A 68 -15.29 14.68 -17.50
CA GLY A 68 -15.46 14.90 -16.70
C GLY A 68 -16.29 15.11 -16.04
N PRO A 69 -16.96 15.33 -15.86
CA PRO A 69 -17.72 15.71 -15.15
C PRO A 69 -17.99 15.03 -14.30
N ASP A 70 -18.00 14.67 -14.39
CA ASP A 70 -18.24 14.23 -13.68
C ASP A 70 -17.69 14.05 -13.10
N SER A 71 -17.33 14.07 -13.61
CA SER A 71 -16.68 13.94 -13.08
C SER A 71 -17.00 14.41 -12.27
N ALA A 72 -17.55 14.72 -12.35
CA ALA A 72 -17.87 15.23 -11.60
C ALA A 72 -18.15 14.77 -11.07
#